data_616dcc90e82ffc71b06f3f3607b206bc
#
_entry.id   616dcc90e82ffc71b06f3f3607b206bc
#
_cell.length_a   1.000
_cell.length_b   1.000
_cell.length_c   1.000
_cell.angle_alpha   90.00
_cell.angle_beta   90.00
_cell.angle_gamma   90.00
#
_symmetry.space_group_name_H-M   'P 1'
#
loop_
_entity.id
_entity.type
_entity.pdbx_description
1 polymer ?
#
loop_
_entity_poly.entity_id
_entity_poly.type
_entity_poly.pdbx_seq_one_letter_code
_entity_poly.pdbx_strand_id
1 'polypeptide(L)'
;RNDLLEAWKAAGQELGYRRRKKHEAVRKIPELTLAAVEEVAESVTEGTSHFSRTELLRRVAEKYQATGTGIDSIVQAVDEALRDSKKLVQLSERRGELRYTTKEMLQVEEELLSGIERAKGSKCPLTIEAVSRAVSQVDTLSQQQREAVRHLTRGADRISCVNGMA
;
A
#
# COMPACT_ATOMS: atom_id res chain seq x y z
N ARG A 1 37.19 27.48 -17.04
CA ARG A 1 35.92 27.03 -16.41
C ARG A 1 35.25 28.18 -15.62
N ASN A 2 36.02 29.06 -15.00
CA ASN A 2 35.49 30.23 -14.27
C ASN A 2 34.98 31.31 -15.21
N ASP A 3 35.68 31.54 -16.35
CA ASP A 3 35.33 32.59 -17.33
C ASP A 3 33.95 32.38 -17.95
N LEU A 4 33.55 31.10 -18.18
CA LEU A 4 32.25 30.74 -18.72
C LEU A 4 31.11 31.05 -17.73
N LEU A 5 31.37 30.82 -16.44
CA LEU A 5 30.41 31.10 -15.38
C LEU A 5 30.19 32.60 -15.17
N GLU A 6 31.25 33.39 -15.33
CA GLU A 6 31.18 34.85 -15.24
C GLU A 6 30.47 35.46 -16.46
N ALA A 7 30.76 34.96 -17.67
CA ALA A 7 30.07 35.36 -18.88
C ALA A 7 28.54 35.05 -18.79
N TRP A 8 28.16 33.90 -18.24
CA TRP A 8 26.75 33.54 -18.04
C TRP A 8 26.06 34.39 -16.98
N LYS A 9 26.78 34.78 -15.91
CA LYS A 9 26.25 35.70 -14.90
C LYS A 9 26.00 37.11 -15.48
N ALA A 10 26.95 37.64 -16.30
CA ALA A 10 26.81 38.92 -16.98
C ALA A 10 25.61 38.91 -17.94
N ALA A 11 25.52 37.91 -18.82
CA ALA A 11 24.40 37.75 -19.75
C ALA A 11 23.06 37.62 -19.02
N GLY A 12 23.02 36.90 -17.91
CA GLY A 12 21.82 36.79 -17.09
C GLY A 12 21.37 38.12 -16.48
N GLN A 13 22.33 38.95 -16.05
CA GLN A 13 22.02 40.27 -15.52
C GLN A 13 21.49 41.25 -16.59
N GLU A 14 22.06 41.21 -17.79
CA GLU A 14 21.57 41.98 -18.94
C GLU A 14 20.14 41.60 -19.34
N LEU A 15 19.78 40.32 -19.23
CA LEU A 15 18.44 39.81 -19.48
C LEU A 15 17.47 40.01 -18.30
N GLY A 16 17.89 40.74 -17.27
CA GLY A 16 17.04 40.98 -16.09
C GLY A 16 16.85 39.78 -15.19
N TYR A 17 17.65 38.69 -15.36
CA TYR A 17 17.60 37.55 -14.51
C TYR A 17 18.06 37.90 -13.09
N ARG A 18 17.11 37.91 -12.15
CA ARG A 18 17.43 38.02 -10.72
C ARG A 18 17.41 36.62 -10.12
N ARG A 19 18.57 36.13 -9.67
CA ARG A 19 18.67 34.91 -8.90
C ARG A 19 17.66 34.99 -7.74
N ARG A 20 16.60 34.23 -7.79
CA ARG A 20 15.69 34.10 -6.64
C ARG A 20 16.55 33.73 -5.44
N LYS A 21 16.52 34.57 -4.40
CA LYS A 21 17.11 34.17 -3.11
C LYS A 21 16.48 32.81 -2.79
N LYS A 22 17.33 31.77 -2.70
CA LYS A 22 16.87 30.51 -2.15
C LYS A 22 16.25 30.87 -0.81
N HIS A 23 14.93 30.79 -0.71
CA HIS A 23 14.32 30.73 0.61
C HIS A 23 14.90 29.49 1.23
N GLU A 24 15.86 29.64 2.11
CA GLU A 24 16.22 28.65 3.11
C GLU A 24 15.05 28.57 4.08
N ALA A 25 13.93 27.99 3.59
CA ALA A 25 13.06 27.29 4.49
C ALA A 25 13.96 26.21 5.09
N VAL A 26 14.35 26.38 6.34
CA VAL A 26 14.93 25.30 7.14
C VAL A 26 13.85 24.22 7.17
N ARG A 27 13.79 23.41 6.12
CA ARG A 27 13.00 22.21 6.12
C ARG A 27 13.68 21.36 7.20
N LYS A 28 13.02 21.18 8.33
CA LYS A 28 13.41 20.14 9.29
C LYS A 28 13.57 18.89 8.47
N ILE A 29 14.80 18.46 8.26
CA ILE A 29 15.10 17.18 7.60
C ILE A 29 14.52 16.14 8.53
N PRO A 30 13.50 15.37 8.12
CA PRO A 30 12.98 14.31 8.96
C PRO A 30 14.11 13.32 9.22
N GLU A 31 14.34 13.01 10.48
CA GLU A 31 15.38 12.05 10.86
C GLU A 31 14.98 10.66 10.35
N LEU A 32 15.91 9.99 9.66
CA LEU A 32 15.72 8.65 9.18
C LEU A 32 15.94 7.65 10.33
N THR A 33 14.87 7.37 11.04
CA THR A 33 14.86 6.46 12.20
C THR A 33 14.22 5.12 11.82
N LEU A 34 14.46 4.09 12.65
CA LEU A 34 13.76 2.81 12.55
C LEU A 34 12.23 3.00 12.51
N ALA A 35 11.69 3.84 13.39
CA ALA A 35 10.26 4.14 13.44
C ALA A 35 9.73 4.78 12.13
N ALA A 36 10.54 5.62 11.48
CA ALA A 36 10.17 6.24 10.21
C ALA A 36 10.12 5.22 9.05
N VAL A 37 10.96 4.19 9.08
CA VAL A 37 10.91 3.09 8.10
C VAL A 37 9.72 2.17 8.39
N GLU A 38 9.43 1.88 9.66
CA GLU A 38 8.25 1.11 10.07
C GLU A 38 6.94 1.79 9.61
N GLU A 39 6.82 3.11 9.79
CA GLU A 39 5.67 3.89 9.30
C GLU A 39 5.49 3.79 7.78
N VAL A 40 6.59 3.78 7.02
CA VAL A 40 6.52 3.56 5.57
C VAL A 40 6.05 2.15 5.26
N ALA A 41 6.53 1.13 5.98
CA ALA A 41 6.11 -0.25 5.79
C ALA A 41 4.62 -0.44 6.11
N GLU A 42 4.11 0.19 7.18
CA GLU A 42 2.69 0.23 7.53
C GLU A 42 1.87 0.84 6.38
N SER A 43 2.29 1.98 5.84
CA SER A 43 1.62 2.61 4.69
C SER A 43 1.64 1.74 3.42
N VAL A 44 2.70 0.96 3.18
CA VAL A 44 2.75 0.02 2.05
C VAL A 44 1.73 -1.09 2.24
N THR A 45 1.56 -1.58 3.48
CA THR A 45 0.61 -2.67 3.77
C THR A 45 -0.86 -2.23 3.80
N GLU A 46 -1.17 -0.92 3.76
CA GLU A 46 -2.54 -0.44 3.53
C GLU A 46 -3.08 -0.84 2.13
N GLY A 47 -2.20 -0.94 1.14
CA GLY A 47 -2.57 -1.28 -0.24
C GLY A 47 -2.24 -2.71 -0.67
N THR A 48 -1.32 -3.37 0.04
CA THR A 48 -0.84 -4.72 -0.29
C THR A 48 -0.58 -5.52 0.99
N SER A 49 -0.86 -6.81 1.01
CA SER A 49 -0.62 -7.63 2.21
C SER A 49 0.86 -7.89 2.50
N HIS A 50 1.73 -7.66 1.54
CA HIS A 50 3.16 -7.90 1.67
C HIS A 50 3.96 -7.04 0.71
N PHE A 51 5.25 -6.87 0.99
CA PHE A 51 6.18 -6.11 0.16
C PHE A 51 7.55 -6.80 0.09
N SER A 52 8.36 -6.41 -0.89
CA SER A 52 9.76 -6.82 -0.99
C SER A 52 10.69 -5.75 -0.39
N ARG A 53 11.95 -6.15 -0.13
CA ARG A 53 13.01 -5.20 0.25
C ARG A 53 13.12 -4.04 -0.75
N THR A 54 13.08 -4.35 -2.03
CA THR A 54 13.20 -3.36 -3.11
C THR A 54 12.05 -2.36 -3.08
N GLU A 55 10.85 -2.83 -2.82
CA GLU A 55 9.67 -1.97 -2.74
C GLU A 55 9.72 -1.05 -1.52
N LEU A 56 10.08 -1.57 -0.34
CA LEU A 56 10.27 -0.76 0.86
C LEU A 56 11.36 0.30 0.65
N LEU A 57 12.50 -0.11 0.08
CA LEU A 57 13.60 0.81 -0.24
C LEU A 57 13.13 1.95 -1.14
N ARG A 58 12.38 1.63 -2.19
CA ARG A 58 11.82 2.64 -3.10
C ARG A 58 10.90 3.62 -2.36
N ARG A 59 9.99 3.12 -1.53
CA ARG A 59 9.06 3.97 -0.78
C ARG A 59 9.75 4.87 0.24
N VAL A 60 10.76 4.35 0.93
CA VAL A 60 11.58 5.16 1.85
C VAL A 60 12.34 6.23 1.07
N ALA A 61 12.94 5.89 -0.08
CA ALA A 61 13.63 6.85 -0.93
C ALA A 61 12.69 7.95 -1.45
N GLU A 62 11.48 7.62 -1.86
CA GLU A 62 10.44 8.56 -2.26
C GLU A 62 10.09 9.53 -1.11
N LYS A 63 9.89 9.03 0.12
CA LYS A 63 9.58 9.84 1.31
C LYS A 63 10.72 10.80 1.66
N TYR A 64 11.97 10.38 1.49
CA TYR A 64 13.16 11.15 1.81
C TYR A 64 13.75 11.92 0.60
N GLN A 65 13.06 11.90 -0.53
CA GLN A 65 13.46 12.67 -1.71
C GLN A 65 13.56 14.18 -1.36
N ALA A 66 14.62 14.82 -1.80
CA ALA A 66 14.92 16.24 -1.56
C ALA A 66 15.19 16.63 -0.08
N THR A 67 15.36 15.66 0.83
CA THR A 67 15.77 15.94 2.21
C THR A 67 17.28 16.10 2.37
N GLY A 68 18.06 15.60 1.39
CA GLY A 68 19.52 15.54 1.47
C GLY A 68 20.05 14.26 2.10
N THR A 69 19.17 13.32 2.47
CA THR A 69 19.56 11.99 2.98
C THR A 69 20.26 11.20 1.87
N GLY A 70 21.44 10.68 2.15
CA GLY A 70 22.20 9.84 1.21
C GLY A 70 21.55 8.50 0.96
N ILE A 71 21.72 7.95 -0.25
CA ILE A 71 21.16 6.63 -0.59
C ILE A 71 21.72 5.51 0.30
N ASP A 72 22.98 5.58 0.67
CA ASP A 72 23.61 4.57 1.53
C ASP A 72 22.96 4.54 2.93
N SER A 73 22.63 5.72 3.48
CA SER A 73 21.91 5.82 4.75
C SER A 73 20.51 5.22 4.66
N ILE A 74 19.82 5.42 3.53
CA ILE A 74 18.49 4.83 3.29
C ILE A 74 18.58 3.32 3.20
N VAL A 75 19.55 2.80 2.45
CA VAL A 75 19.79 1.34 2.33
C VAL A 75 20.07 0.73 3.69
N GLN A 76 20.98 1.34 4.46
CA GLN A 76 21.32 0.87 5.79
C GLN A 76 20.10 0.85 6.72
N ALA A 77 19.34 1.93 6.78
CA ALA A 77 18.15 2.03 7.63
C ALA A 77 17.07 0.99 7.27
N VAL A 78 16.87 0.73 5.98
CA VAL A 78 15.93 -0.31 5.53
C VAL A 78 16.42 -1.71 5.92
N ASP A 79 17.71 -2.01 5.74
CA ASP A 79 18.29 -3.31 6.09
C ASP A 79 18.28 -3.56 7.60
N GLU A 80 18.54 -2.52 8.41
CA GLU A 80 18.41 -2.58 9.86
C GLU A 80 16.93 -2.80 10.26
N ALA A 81 15.99 -2.08 9.65
CA ALA A 81 14.58 -2.26 9.94
C ALA A 81 14.08 -3.68 9.62
N LEU A 82 14.46 -4.23 8.47
CA LEU A 82 14.07 -5.59 8.07
C LEU A 82 14.68 -6.67 8.98
N ARG A 83 15.83 -6.40 9.63
CA ARG A 83 16.50 -7.33 10.52
C ARG A 83 16.03 -7.22 11.97
N ASP A 84 15.90 -5.99 12.47
CA ASP A 84 15.82 -5.71 13.91
C ASP A 84 14.45 -5.20 14.37
N SER A 85 13.57 -4.81 13.42
CA SER A 85 12.23 -4.35 13.78
C SER A 85 11.39 -5.47 14.38
N LYS A 86 10.73 -5.15 15.48
CA LYS A 86 9.73 -6.04 16.10
C LYS A 86 8.37 -5.99 15.43
N LYS A 87 8.13 -5.00 14.57
CA LYS A 87 6.86 -4.83 13.85
C LYS A 87 6.87 -5.51 12.48
N LEU A 88 8.03 -5.67 11.87
CA LEU A 88 8.17 -6.30 10.56
C LEU A 88 8.38 -7.81 10.71
N VAL A 89 7.76 -8.56 9.83
CA VAL A 89 7.84 -10.03 9.80
C VAL A 89 8.29 -10.49 8.44
N GLN A 90 9.33 -11.30 8.41
CA GLN A 90 9.77 -11.96 7.20
C GLN A 90 8.84 -13.12 6.88
N LEU A 91 8.35 -13.15 5.66
CA LEU A 91 7.56 -14.24 5.11
C LEU A 91 8.44 -15.21 4.31
N SER A 92 7.82 -16.26 3.78
CA SER A 92 8.51 -17.18 2.88
C SER A 92 8.92 -16.49 1.59
N GLU A 93 9.98 -17.01 0.98
CA GLU A 93 10.44 -16.60 -0.34
C GLU A 93 9.40 -16.95 -1.41
N ARG A 94 9.16 -16.04 -2.33
CA ARG A 94 8.30 -16.26 -3.49
C ARG A 94 9.03 -15.80 -4.75
N ARG A 95 9.21 -16.69 -5.69
CA ARG A 95 9.89 -16.45 -6.98
C ARG A 95 11.32 -15.91 -6.82
N GLY A 96 12.08 -16.41 -5.85
CA GLY A 96 13.46 -15.97 -5.62
C GLY A 96 13.58 -14.66 -4.83
N GLU A 97 12.49 -14.10 -4.30
CA GLU A 97 12.49 -12.85 -3.56
C GLU A 97 11.85 -13.01 -2.19
N LEU A 98 12.56 -12.58 -1.15
CA LEU A 98 12.03 -12.54 0.21
C LEU A 98 10.89 -11.52 0.31
N ARG A 99 9.82 -11.91 0.98
CA ARG A 99 8.68 -11.05 1.25
C ARG A 99 8.61 -10.70 2.73
N TYR A 100 8.07 -9.54 3.00
CA TYR A 100 7.88 -9.00 4.34
C TYR A 100 6.47 -8.47 4.48
N THR A 101 6.00 -8.43 5.72
CA THR A 101 4.72 -7.83 6.09
C THR A 101 4.85 -7.16 7.46
N THR A 102 3.80 -6.47 7.90
CA THR A 102 3.72 -5.96 9.26
C THR A 102 2.96 -6.93 10.16
N LYS A 103 3.24 -6.92 11.46
CA LYS A 103 2.47 -7.70 12.45
C LYS A 103 1.01 -7.29 12.46
N GLU A 104 0.73 -6.01 12.24
CA GLU A 104 -0.64 -5.51 12.18
C GLU A 104 -1.40 -6.14 11.01
N MET A 105 -0.78 -6.22 9.82
CA MET A 105 -1.40 -6.89 8.67
C MET A 105 -1.66 -8.37 8.94
N LEU A 106 -0.71 -9.09 9.56
CA LEU A 106 -0.93 -10.49 9.95
C LEU A 106 -2.10 -10.65 10.92
N GLN A 107 -2.24 -9.73 11.87
CA GLN A 107 -3.36 -9.76 12.80
C GLN A 107 -4.68 -9.53 12.08
N VAL A 108 -4.75 -8.59 11.13
CA VAL A 108 -5.95 -8.35 10.31
C VAL A 108 -6.31 -9.60 9.48
N GLU A 109 -5.32 -10.26 8.87
CA GLU A 109 -5.54 -11.51 8.13
C GLU A 109 -6.04 -12.65 9.04
N GLU A 110 -5.49 -12.78 10.24
CA GLU A 110 -5.93 -13.77 11.23
C GLU A 110 -7.34 -13.49 11.74
N GLU A 111 -7.68 -12.24 12.02
CA GLU A 111 -9.03 -11.83 12.39
C GLU A 111 -10.04 -12.10 11.27
N LEU A 112 -9.65 -11.85 10.01
CA LEU A 112 -10.46 -12.17 8.83
C LEU A 112 -10.73 -13.67 8.74
N LEU A 113 -9.69 -14.51 8.83
CA LEU A 113 -9.84 -15.96 8.78
C LEU A 113 -10.70 -16.50 9.93
N SER A 114 -10.48 -16.01 11.14
CA SER A 114 -11.29 -16.34 12.31
C SER A 114 -12.75 -15.90 12.14
N GLY A 115 -12.97 -14.75 11.50
CA GLY A 115 -14.30 -14.27 11.14
C GLY A 115 -15.00 -15.18 10.15
N ILE A 116 -14.29 -15.63 9.11
CA ILE A 116 -14.80 -16.58 8.12
C ILE A 116 -15.15 -17.92 8.77
N GLU A 117 -14.29 -18.45 9.62
CA GLU A 117 -14.56 -19.71 10.31
C GLU A 117 -15.79 -19.64 11.23
N ARG A 118 -15.95 -18.53 11.97
CA ARG A 118 -17.14 -18.29 12.80
C ARG A 118 -18.42 -18.13 11.97
N ALA A 119 -18.31 -17.61 10.76
CA ALA A 119 -19.44 -17.44 9.85
C ALA A 119 -19.81 -18.72 9.10
N LYS A 120 -18.95 -19.73 9.10
CA LYS A 120 -19.14 -21.02 8.44
C LYS A 120 -20.32 -21.78 9.05
N GLY A 121 -21.24 -22.24 8.22
CA GLY A 121 -22.44 -22.96 8.67
C GLY A 121 -23.52 -22.10 9.31
N SER A 122 -23.33 -20.77 9.43
CA SER A 122 -24.42 -19.89 9.87
C SER A 122 -25.39 -19.64 8.72
N LYS A 123 -26.66 -20.01 8.92
CA LYS A 123 -27.68 -19.89 7.88
C LYS A 123 -27.92 -18.45 7.48
N CYS A 124 -28.02 -18.22 6.17
CA CYS A 124 -28.53 -16.96 5.64
C CYS A 124 -30.01 -16.80 6.08
N PRO A 125 -30.41 -15.69 6.69
CA PRO A 125 -31.78 -15.47 7.14
C PRO A 125 -32.78 -15.23 6.01
N LEU A 126 -32.31 -15.17 4.76
CA LEU A 126 -33.17 -14.88 3.60
C LEU A 126 -33.88 -16.15 3.11
N THR A 127 -35.18 -16.05 2.93
CA THR A 127 -35.97 -17.13 2.31
C THR A 127 -35.83 -17.10 0.79
N ILE A 128 -35.94 -18.26 0.15
CA ILE A 128 -35.86 -18.39 -1.32
C ILE A 128 -36.91 -17.51 -2.00
N GLU A 129 -38.10 -17.39 -1.42
CA GLU A 129 -39.22 -16.59 -1.93
C GLU A 129 -38.88 -15.09 -1.86
N ALA A 130 -38.28 -14.63 -0.76
CA ALA A 130 -37.86 -13.23 -0.60
C ALA A 130 -36.80 -12.87 -1.64
N VAL A 131 -35.80 -13.73 -1.83
CA VAL A 131 -34.75 -13.55 -2.84
C VAL A 131 -35.34 -13.54 -4.24
N SER A 132 -36.19 -14.49 -4.57
CA SER A 132 -36.82 -14.57 -5.90
C SER A 132 -37.67 -13.34 -6.21
N ARG A 133 -38.40 -12.84 -5.22
CA ARG A 133 -39.18 -11.61 -5.34
C ARG A 133 -38.29 -10.38 -5.56
N ALA A 134 -37.23 -10.24 -4.77
CA ALA A 134 -36.30 -9.13 -4.93
C ALA A 134 -35.61 -9.13 -6.30
N VAL A 135 -35.14 -10.30 -6.76
CA VAL A 135 -34.51 -10.46 -8.08
C VAL A 135 -35.47 -10.16 -9.23
N SER A 136 -36.77 -10.50 -9.08
CA SER A 136 -37.77 -10.22 -10.12
C SER A 136 -38.17 -8.74 -10.21
N GLN A 137 -37.92 -7.96 -9.16
CA GLN A 137 -38.19 -6.51 -9.14
C GLN A 137 -37.10 -5.67 -9.80
N VAL A 138 -35.94 -6.25 -10.12
CA VAL A 138 -34.82 -5.55 -10.72
C VAL A 138 -34.65 -5.98 -12.17
N ASP A 139 -35.22 -5.23 -13.09
CA ASP A 139 -35.23 -5.54 -14.51
C ASP A 139 -33.86 -5.42 -15.18
N THR A 140 -32.94 -4.63 -14.60
CA THR A 140 -31.60 -4.36 -15.14
C THR A 140 -30.62 -5.52 -14.92
N LEU A 141 -30.94 -6.52 -14.11
CA LEU A 141 -30.05 -7.66 -13.89
C LEU A 141 -30.05 -8.61 -15.08
N SER A 142 -28.83 -8.96 -15.58
CA SER A 142 -28.68 -10.03 -16.55
C SER A 142 -29.05 -11.39 -15.95
N GLN A 143 -29.27 -12.40 -16.78
CA GLN A 143 -29.58 -13.75 -16.30
C GLN A 143 -28.45 -14.28 -15.39
N GLN A 144 -27.19 -14.09 -15.77
CA GLN A 144 -26.04 -14.52 -14.99
C GLN A 144 -25.99 -13.83 -13.61
N GLN A 145 -26.28 -12.53 -13.55
CA GLN A 145 -26.35 -11.83 -12.29
C GLN A 145 -27.49 -12.33 -11.40
N ARG A 146 -28.65 -12.63 -11.96
CA ARG A 146 -29.79 -13.24 -11.23
C ARG A 146 -29.43 -14.61 -10.67
N GLU A 147 -28.71 -15.42 -11.44
CA GLU A 147 -28.24 -16.74 -11.00
C GLU A 147 -27.20 -16.62 -9.90
N ALA A 148 -26.23 -15.67 -10.04
CA ALA A 148 -25.25 -15.38 -9.00
C ALA A 148 -25.88 -14.97 -7.68
N VAL A 149 -26.85 -14.05 -7.69
CA VAL A 149 -27.58 -13.65 -6.48
C VAL A 149 -28.29 -14.85 -5.84
N ARG A 150 -28.98 -15.68 -6.64
CA ARG A 150 -29.63 -16.87 -6.12
C ARG A 150 -28.63 -17.87 -5.54
N HIS A 151 -27.46 -18.05 -6.17
CA HIS A 151 -26.41 -18.95 -5.69
C HIS A 151 -25.87 -18.48 -4.34
N LEU A 152 -25.52 -17.20 -4.23
CA LEU A 152 -24.99 -16.58 -3.02
C LEU A 152 -25.97 -16.62 -1.83
N THR A 153 -27.26 -16.53 -2.11
CA THR A 153 -28.29 -16.49 -1.06
C THR A 153 -28.85 -17.89 -0.69
N ARG A 154 -28.60 -18.91 -1.50
CA ARG A 154 -28.99 -20.31 -1.20
C ARG A 154 -27.97 -21.04 -0.31
N GLY A 155 -26.76 -20.54 -0.21
CA GLY A 155 -25.71 -21.16 0.58
C GLY A 155 -26.05 -21.18 2.08
N ALA A 156 -25.56 -22.19 2.76
CA ALA A 156 -25.67 -22.28 4.23
C ALA A 156 -24.69 -21.36 4.93
N ASP A 157 -23.76 -20.76 4.19
CA ASP A 157 -22.68 -19.94 4.73
C ASP A 157 -23.01 -18.46 4.63
N ARG A 158 -22.64 -17.72 5.67
CA ARG A 158 -22.85 -16.27 5.77
C ARG A 158 -21.90 -15.47 4.88
N ILE A 159 -20.81 -16.10 4.45
CA ILE A 159 -19.78 -15.49 3.62
C ILE A 159 -19.62 -16.34 2.37
N SER A 160 -19.73 -15.71 1.22
CA SER A 160 -19.50 -16.33 -0.08
C SER A 160 -18.53 -15.48 -0.90
N CYS A 161 -17.60 -16.13 -1.58
CA CYS A 161 -16.66 -15.46 -2.47
C CYS A 161 -17.12 -15.60 -3.92
N VAL A 162 -17.16 -14.49 -4.63
CA VAL A 162 -17.43 -14.44 -6.08
C VAL A 162 -16.19 -14.01 -6.80
N ASN A 163 -15.72 -14.83 -7.73
CA ASN A 163 -14.65 -14.46 -8.64
C ASN A 163 -15.26 -14.08 -9.99
N GLY A 164 -15.20 -12.79 -10.34
CA GLY A 164 -15.63 -12.27 -11.63
C GLY A 164 -14.43 -12.13 -12.56
N MET A 165 -14.59 -12.54 -13.82
CA MET A 165 -13.66 -12.16 -14.86
C MET A 165 -14.05 -10.76 -15.35
N ALA A 166 -13.08 -9.83 -15.31
CA ALA A 166 -13.21 -8.50 -15.86
C ALA A 166 -12.92 -8.48 -17.36
#